data_b79f9b9e9dce52697eef2016d50e6e26
#
_entry.id   b79f9b9e9dce52697eef2016d50e6e26
#
_cell.length_a   1.000
_cell.length_b   1.000
_cell.length_c   1.000
_cell.angle_alpha   90.00
_cell.angle_beta   90.00
_cell.angle_gamma   90.00
#
_symmetry.space_group_name_H-M   'P 1'
#
loop_
_entity.id
_entity.type
_entity.pdbx_description
1 polymer ?
#
loop_
_entity_poly.entity_id
_entity_poly.type
_entity_poly.pdbx_seq_one_letter_code
_entity_poly.pdbx_strand_id
1 'polypeptide(L)'
;LNSTSNYLRCEGRELHYMDWGDPGAEPVIAWHGLARTGRDMDDLAAHLAQSGRYRVICPDTIGRGLSQWSPDPDNEYHLAFYVKLAVALMDQLRLASCHWVGTSMGGAIGLLAAATSLRGRIRRLVLNDIGPELAEPAIQRIRGYAGDPAAFDTVGELERYFRQVYQPYGWMSDAQWRRLTESSTRRLPDGRVTPHYDPAMVRQFFVHPDDYKRWTEWDSLSLPVLCLRGEASDLLLPETAEAMRVRGPRAEVVTVAGCGHAPALNVPEHFAIVERFLAGR
;
A
#
# COMPACT_ATOMS: atom_id res chain seq x y z
N LEU A 1 -4.37 -21.67 3.60
CA LEU A 1 -3.14 -21.33 2.90
C LEU A 1 -2.15 -20.75 3.89
N ASN A 2 -0.93 -21.30 3.90
CA ASN A 2 0.09 -20.82 4.81
C ASN A 2 0.84 -19.66 4.14
N SER A 3 0.88 -18.51 4.82
CA SER A 3 1.84 -17.48 4.52
C SER A 3 3.12 -17.70 5.30
N THR A 4 4.25 -17.22 4.80
CA THR A 4 5.52 -17.20 5.52
C THR A 4 6.00 -15.76 5.75
N SER A 5 6.56 -15.52 6.91
CA SER A 5 7.18 -14.25 7.30
C SER A 5 8.67 -14.33 6.95
N ASN A 6 9.18 -13.39 6.18
CA ASN A 6 10.53 -13.43 5.63
C ASN A 6 11.21 -12.07 5.74
N TYR A 7 12.53 -12.07 5.69
CA TYR A 7 13.35 -10.86 5.78
C TYR A 7 14.42 -10.85 4.70
N LEU A 8 14.65 -9.67 4.11
CA LEU A 8 15.71 -9.43 3.13
C LEU A 8 16.42 -8.12 3.43
N ARG A 9 17.69 -8.02 3.09
CA ARG A 9 18.42 -6.78 3.20
C ARG A 9 18.35 -6.01 1.86
N CYS A 10 17.53 -4.98 1.81
CA CYS A 10 17.33 -4.12 0.64
C CYS A 10 17.91 -2.72 0.92
N GLU A 11 18.76 -2.19 0.04
CA GLU A 11 19.37 -0.85 0.17
C GLU A 11 20.00 -0.58 1.56
N GLY A 12 20.61 -1.62 2.15
CA GLY A 12 21.24 -1.53 3.46
C GLY A 12 20.29 -1.62 4.65
N ARG A 13 18.98 -1.77 4.43
CA ARG A 13 17.93 -1.90 5.46
C ARG A 13 17.33 -3.30 5.44
N GLU A 14 16.93 -3.81 6.61
CA GLU A 14 16.16 -5.04 6.71
C GLU A 14 14.71 -4.75 6.37
N LEU A 15 14.21 -5.43 5.34
CA LEU A 15 12.84 -5.38 4.87
C LEU A 15 12.15 -6.69 5.21
N HIS A 16 11.03 -6.60 5.94
CA HIS A 16 10.12 -7.71 6.19
C HIS A 16 9.09 -7.82 5.07
N TYR A 17 8.67 -9.04 4.75
CA TYR A 17 7.53 -9.29 3.86
C TYR A 17 6.82 -10.59 4.20
N MET A 18 5.51 -10.60 3.97
CA MET A 18 4.72 -11.83 3.95
C MET A 18 4.73 -12.40 2.53
N ASP A 19 4.87 -13.72 2.43
CA ASP A 19 4.89 -14.47 1.16
C ASP A 19 3.77 -15.51 1.16
N TRP A 20 2.89 -15.42 0.17
CA TRP A 20 1.68 -16.23 0.04
C TRP A 20 1.69 -17.02 -1.25
N GLY A 21 1.34 -18.30 -1.20
CA GLY A 21 1.18 -19.16 -2.38
C GLY A 21 2.43 -19.91 -2.79
N ASP A 22 2.42 -20.46 -4.00
CA ASP A 22 3.53 -21.25 -4.54
C ASP A 22 4.63 -20.32 -5.08
N PRO A 23 5.91 -20.53 -4.72
CA PRO A 23 7.03 -19.75 -5.25
C PRO A 23 7.17 -19.74 -6.77
N GLY A 24 6.66 -20.77 -7.46
CA GLY A 24 6.67 -20.87 -8.93
C GLY A 24 5.49 -20.19 -9.61
N ALA A 25 4.49 -19.71 -8.85
CA ALA A 25 3.31 -19.05 -9.41
C ALA A 25 3.60 -17.61 -9.86
N GLU A 26 2.66 -17.02 -10.60
CA GLU A 26 2.79 -15.66 -11.15
C GLU A 26 2.88 -14.61 -10.03
N PRO A 27 3.96 -13.79 -9.97
CA PRO A 27 4.18 -12.93 -8.82
C PRO A 27 3.27 -11.70 -8.84
N VAL A 28 2.72 -11.38 -7.67
CA VAL A 28 2.00 -10.14 -7.36
C VAL A 28 2.70 -9.47 -6.18
N ILE A 29 3.11 -8.22 -6.34
CA ILE A 29 3.54 -7.40 -5.21
C ILE A 29 2.31 -6.63 -4.73
N ALA A 30 1.93 -6.82 -3.46
CA ALA A 30 0.81 -6.16 -2.81
C ALA A 30 1.33 -5.21 -1.72
N TRP A 31 1.31 -3.90 -1.97
CA TRP A 31 1.97 -2.89 -1.14
C TRP A 31 0.96 -2.01 -0.40
N HIS A 32 1.16 -1.85 0.91
CA HIS A 32 0.28 -1.16 1.85
C HIS A 32 0.34 0.38 1.77
N GLY A 33 -0.57 1.06 2.47
CA GLY A 33 -0.63 2.52 2.62
C GLY A 33 0.40 3.08 3.62
N LEU A 34 0.43 4.41 3.75
CA LEU A 34 1.46 5.19 4.46
C LEU A 34 1.74 4.71 5.89
N ALA A 35 0.74 4.65 6.75
CA ALA A 35 0.86 4.33 8.18
C ALA A 35 0.42 2.89 8.49
N ARG A 36 0.56 1.99 7.49
CA ARG A 36 0.05 0.63 7.56
C ARG A 36 1.18 -0.39 7.38
N THR A 37 0.85 -1.66 7.38
CA THR A 37 1.78 -2.78 7.22
C THR A 37 1.34 -3.69 6.07
N GLY A 38 2.21 -4.56 5.58
CA GLY A 38 1.90 -5.56 4.57
C GLY A 38 0.73 -6.48 4.94
N ARG A 39 0.44 -6.60 6.25
CA ARG A 39 -0.67 -7.41 6.76
C ARG A 39 -2.06 -6.89 6.39
N ASP A 40 -2.17 -5.62 5.95
CA ASP A 40 -3.43 -5.08 5.40
C ASP A 40 -3.82 -5.78 4.10
N MET A 41 -2.86 -6.36 3.40
CA MET A 41 -3.07 -7.07 2.13
C MET A 41 -3.43 -8.55 2.31
N ASP A 42 -3.48 -9.06 3.56
CA ASP A 42 -3.63 -10.50 3.87
C ASP A 42 -4.88 -11.14 3.25
N ASP A 43 -6.04 -10.47 3.31
CA ASP A 43 -7.30 -11.03 2.78
C ASP A 43 -7.24 -11.19 1.26
N LEU A 44 -6.77 -10.16 0.56
CA LEU A 44 -6.58 -10.20 -0.90
C LEU A 44 -5.49 -11.23 -1.27
N ALA A 45 -4.38 -11.24 -0.55
CA ALA A 45 -3.26 -12.14 -0.80
C ALA A 45 -3.66 -13.61 -0.63
N ALA A 46 -4.39 -13.92 0.45
CA ALA A 46 -4.93 -15.26 0.69
C ALA A 46 -5.86 -15.69 -0.44
N HIS A 47 -6.79 -14.81 -0.87
CA HIS A 47 -7.70 -15.09 -1.97
C HIS A 47 -6.95 -15.38 -3.29
N LEU A 48 -6.05 -14.50 -3.69
CA LEU A 48 -5.31 -14.65 -4.94
C LEU A 48 -4.43 -15.92 -4.94
N ALA A 49 -3.74 -16.18 -3.83
CA ALA A 49 -2.90 -17.36 -3.68
C ALA A 49 -3.70 -18.68 -3.68
N GLN A 50 -4.96 -18.65 -3.19
CA GLN A 50 -5.81 -19.83 -3.14
C GLN A 50 -6.12 -20.41 -4.54
N SER A 51 -6.10 -19.59 -5.57
CA SER A 51 -6.29 -20.04 -6.95
C SER A 51 -5.14 -20.92 -7.47
N GLY A 52 -3.98 -20.93 -6.78
CA GLY A 52 -2.73 -21.55 -7.24
C GLY A 52 -2.06 -20.81 -8.39
N ARG A 53 -2.69 -19.75 -8.92
CA ARG A 53 -2.16 -18.98 -10.05
C ARG A 53 -1.14 -17.93 -9.60
N TYR A 54 -1.33 -17.34 -8.42
CA TYR A 54 -0.55 -16.20 -7.95
C TYR A 54 0.28 -16.53 -6.71
N ARG A 55 1.50 -16.01 -6.69
CA ARG A 55 2.31 -15.82 -5.49
C ARG A 55 2.23 -14.36 -5.09
N VAL A 56 1.80 -14.06 -3.87
CA VAL A 56 1.61 -12.67 -3.43
C VAL A 56 2.64 -12.31 -2.36
N ILE A 57 3.38 -11.25 -2.61
CA ILE A 57 4.44 -10.73 -1.74
C ILE A 57 3.97 -9.40 -1.17
N CYS A 58 3.83 -9.33 0.16
CA CYS A 58 3.31 -8.17 0.88
C CYS A 58 4.42 -7.59 1.77
N PRO A 59 5.26 -6.66 1.27
CA PRO A 59 6.33 -6.07 2.07
C PRO A 59 5.78 -5.08 3.09
N ASP A 60 6.50 -4.96 4.22
CA ASP A 60 6.41 -3.80 5.09
C ASP A 60 7.40 -2.75 4.60
N THR A 61 6.95 -1.54 4.29
CA THR A 61 7.88 -0.43 3.98
C THR A 61 8.77 -0.17 5.20
N ILE A 62 10.04 0.21 5.00
CA ILE A 62 10.91 0.60 6.12
C ILE A 62 10.21 1.65 7.00
N GLY A 63 10.43 1.53 8.32
CA GLY A 63 9.72 2.34 9.31
C GLY A 63 8.29 1.90 9.60
N ARG A 64 7.83 0.76 9.07
CA ARG A 64 6.49 0.18 9.31
C ARG A 64 6.60 -1.29 9.63
N GLY A 65 5.65 -1.79 10.41
CA GLY A 65 5.56 -3.21 10.74
C GLY A 65 6.86 -3.77 11.28
N LEU A 66 7.32 -4.88 10.72
CA LEU A 66 8.53 -5.58 11.15
C LEU A 66 9.78 -5.18 10.36
N SER A 67 9.67 -4.25 9.41
CA SER A 67 10.84 -3.69 8.71
C SER A 67 11.62 -2.72 9.59
N GLN A 68 12.92 -2.63 9.33
CA GLN A 68 13.83 -1.72 10.04
C GLN A 68 13.38 -0.26 9.91
N TRP A 69 13.52 0.51 10.98
CA TRP A 69 13.36 1.96 10.92
C TRP A 69 14.59 2.62 10.32
N SER A 70 14.39 3.73 9.60
CA SER A 70 15.50 4.45 9.00
C SER A 70 16.27 5.28 10.03
N PRO A 71 17.61 5.22 10.03
CA PRO A 71 18.43 6.17 10.78
C PRO A 71 18.59 7.52 10.04
N ASP A 72 18.11 7.61 8.78
CA ASP A 72 18.18 8.80 7.94
C ASP A 72 16.81 9.09 7.26
N PRO A 73 15.79 9.47 8.05
CA PRO A 73 14.42 9.65 7.56
C PRO A 73 14.28 10.61 6.38
N ASP A 74 15.12 11.65 6.31
CA ASP A 74 15.04 12.67 5.27
C ASP A 74 15.45 12.15 3.89
N ASN A 75 16.38 11.19 3.85
CA ASN A 75 16.89 10.62 2.61
C ASN A 75 16.30 9.23 2.28
N GLU A 76 15.56 8.62 3.20
CA GLU A 76 15.04 7.27 3.01
C GLU A 76 13.52 7.16 3.07
N TYR A 77 12.81 8.09 3.73
CA TYR A 77 11.35 8.09 3.73
C TYR A 77 10.79 8.96 2.61
N HIS A 78 10.89 8.47 1.37
CA HIS A 78 10.30 9.12 0.20
C HIS A 78 10.13 8.12 -0.96
N LEU A 79 9.29 8.46 -1.94
CA LEU A 79 8.89 7.52 -2.98
C LEU A 79 10.06 6.96 -3.80
N ALA A 80 11.05 7.80 -4.14
CA ALA A 80 12.18 7.33 -4.94
C ALA A 80 13.05 6.29 -4.18
N PHE A 81 13.19 6.41 -2.86
CA PHE A 81 13.89 5.40 -2.06
C PHE A 81 13.04 4.12 -1.93
N TYR A 82 11.72 4.24 -1.77
CA TYR A 82 10.84 3.08 -1.73
C TYR A 82 10.84 2.31 -3.06
N VAL A 83 11.00 3.00 -4.19
CA VAL A 83 11.22 2.33 -5.50
C VAL A 83 12.52 1.54 -5.52
N LYS A 84 13.62 2.06 -4.94
CA LYS A 84 14.87 1.29 -4.82
C LYS A 84 14.68 0.02 -3.98
N LEU A 85 13.93 0.12 -2.87
CA LEU A 85 13.57 -1.05 -2.06
C LEU A 85 12.78 -2.09 -2.87
N ALA A 86 11.83 -1.63 -3.69
CA ALA A 86 11.03 -2.52 -4.56
C ALA A 86 11.89 -3.22 -5.62
N VAL A 87 12.83 -2.51 -6.23
CA VAL A 87 13.80 -3.09 -7.18
C VAL A 87 14.65 -4.15 -6.49
N ALA A 88 15.25 -3.81 -5.34
CA ALA A 88 16.10 -4.73 -4.57
C ALA A 88 15.33 -5.98 -4.11
N LEU A 89 14.07 -5.81 -3.66
CA LEU A 89 13.19 -6.91 -3.30
C LEU A 89 12.95 -7.85 -4.49
N MET A 90 12.56 -7.31 -5.64
CA MET A 90 12.31 -8.10 -6.84
C MET A 90 13.58 -8.83 -7.32
N ASP A 91 14.73 -8.17 -7.27
CA ASP A 91 15.99 -8.75 -7.74
C ASP A 91 16.45 -9.89 -6.82
N GLN A 92 16.38 -9.73 -5.50
CA GLN A 92 16.73 -10.78 -4.55
C GLN A 92 15.78 -11.98 -4.60
N LEU A 93 14.48 -11.74 -4.85
CA LEU A 93 13.50 -12.79 -5.08
C LEU A 93 13.54 -13.36 -6.50
N ARG A 94 14.43 -12.85 -7.37
CA ARG A 94 14.62 -13.24 -8.77
C ARG A 94 13.34 -13.14 -9.59
N LEU A 95 12.54 -12.11 -9.32
CA LEU A 95 11.29 -11.86 -10.06
C LEU A 95 11.59 -11.06 -11.31
N ALA A 96 11.58 -11.69 -12.48
CA ALA A 96 11.78 -11.01 -13.75
C ALA A 96 10.68 -9.99 -14.04
N SER A 97 9.44 -10.29 -13.64
CA SER A 97 8.29 -9.40 -13.77
C SER A 97 7.26 -9.74 -12.68
N CYS A 98 6.33 -8.81 -12.43
CA CYS A 98 5.22 -9.01 -11.48
C CYS A 98 3.97 -8.25 -11.93
N HIS A 99 2.85 -8.53 -11.29
CA HIS A 99 1.74 -7.61 -11.16
C HIS A 99 1.94 -6.76 -9.90
N TRP A 100 1.33 -5.58 -9.86
CA TRP A 100 1.42 -4.70 -8.71
C TRP A 100 0.02 -4.29 -8.24
N VAL A 101 -0.24 -4.44 -6.96
CA VAL A 101 -1.43 -3.93 -6.27
C VAL A 101 -0.95 -3.02 -5.15
N GLY A 102 -1.26 -1.72 -5.23
CA GLY A 102 -0.78 -0.76 -4.23
C GLY A 102 -1.91 0.07 -3.66
N THR A 103 -2.03 0.09 -2.33
CA THR A 103 -2.96 0.96 -1.63
C THR A 103 -2.28 2.29 -1.30
N SER A 104 -2.90 3.41 -1.70
CA SER A 104 -2.41 4.74 -1.33
C SER A 104 -0.92 4.90 -1.66
N MET A 105 -0.04 5.15 -0.67
CA MET A 105 1.41 5.20 -0.87
C MET A 105 1.95 4.01 -1.67
N GLY A 106 1.48 2.79 -1.41
CA GLY A 106 1.90 1.60 -2.15
C GLY A 106 1.56 1.66 -3.64
N GLY A 107 0.47 2.33 -3.99
CA GLY A 107 0.10 2.61 -5.38
C GLY A 107 0.99 3.70 -6.00
N ALA A 108 1.32 4.76 -5.25
CA ALA A 108 2.25 5.80 -5.70
C ALA A 108 3.66 5.23 -5.96
N ILE A 109 4.14 4.31 -5.10
CA ILE A 109 5.38 3.55 -5.32
C ILE A 109 5.28 2.76 -6.63
N GLY A 110 4.19 2.02 -6.84
CA GLY A 110 3.97 1.22 -8.06
C GLY A 110 3.91 2.06 -9.33
N LEU A 111 3.23 3.22 -9.29
CA LEU A 111 3.17 4.18 -10.39
C LEU A 111 4.58 4.68 -10.76
N LEU A 112 5.32 5.18 -9.78
CA LEU A 112 6.69 5.70 -10.01
C LEU A 112 7.62 4.57 -10.49
N ALA A 113 7.55 3.39 -9.88
CA ALA A 113 8.35 2.24 -10.28
C ALA A 113 8.08 1.81 -11.73
N ALA A 114 6.79 1.72 -12.12
CA ALA A 114 6.38 1.36 -13.48
C ALA A 114 6.82 2.39 -14.53
N ALA A 115 6.86 3.66 -14.15
CA ALA A 115 7.32 4.73 -15.02
C ALA A 115 8.86 4.80 -15.14
N THR A 116 9.59 4.24 -14.17
CA THR A 116 11.05 4.37 -14.05
C THR A 116 11.76 3.01 -14.01
N SER A 117 12.27 2.63 -12.83
CA SER A 117 13.22 1.52 -12.65
C SER A 117 12.61 0.13 -12.91
N LEU A 118 11.30 -0.04 -12.78
CA LEU A 118 10.59 -1.30 -13.08
C LEU A 118 9.76 -1.21 -14.36
N ARG A 119 10.07 -0.25 -15.24
CA ARG A 119 9.44 -0.15 -16.57
C ARG A 119 9.61 -1.47 -17.32
N GLY A 120 8.49 -2.05 -17.81
CA GLY A 120 8.45 -3.34 -18.47
C GLY A 120 8.53 -4.57 -17.56
N ARG A 121 8.83 -4.39 -16.25
CA ARG A 121 8.79 -5.46 -15.25
C ARG A 121 7.44 -5.53 -14.52
N ILE A 122 6.72 -4.42 -14.39
CA ILE A 122 5.33 -4.42 -13.91
C ILE A 122 4.41 -4.64 -15.11
N ARG A 123 3.66 -5.74 -15.09
CA ARG A 123 2.78 -6.13 -16.21
C ARG A 123 1.41 -5.47 -16.14
N ARG A 124 0.85 -5.33 -14.93
CA ARG A 124 -0.44 -4.70 -14.65
C ARG A 124 -0.33 -3.97 -13.32
N LEU A 125 -0.93 -2.80 -13.22
CA LEU A 125 -0.88 -1.94 -12.06
C LEU A 125 -2.29 -1.71 -11.53
N VAL A 126 -2.53 -2.09 -10.27
CA VAL A 126 -3.76 -1.76 -9.53
C VAL A 126 -3.42 -0.67 -8.52
N LEU A 127 -4.11 0.46 -8.66
CA LEU A 127 -4.04 1.60 -7.76
C LEU A 127 -5.29 1.60 -6.88
N ASN A 128 -5.13 1.32 -5.60
CA ASN A 128 -6.23 1.38 -4.64
C ASN A 128 -6.26 2.76 -3.98
N ASP A 129 -7.17 3.57 -4.43
CA ASP A 129 -7.50 4.93 -3.99
C ASP A 129 -6.33 5.90 -3.97
N ILE A 130 -5.60 5.92 -5.07
CA ILE A 130 -4.48 6.82 -5.31
C ILE A 130 -4.41 7.17 -6.80
N GLY A 131 -3.96 8.38 -7.10
CA GLY A 131 -3.73 8.86 -8.45
C GLY A 131 -2.39 9.58 -8.57
N PRO A 132 -2.12 10.19 -9.74
CA PRO A 132 -0.89 10.95 -9.98
C PRO A 132 -0.83 12.29 -9.23
N GLU A 133 -1.88 12.65 -8.53
CA GLU A 133 -1.96 13.85 -7.70
C GLU A 133 -2.89 13.62 -6.52
N LEU A 134 -2.53 14.16 -5.36
CA LEU A 134 -3.35 14.12 -4.15
C LEU A 134 -4.01 15.47 -3.87
N ALA A 135 -5.20 15.42 -3.28
CA ALA A 135 -5.86 16.62 -2.80
C ALA A 135 -5.05 17.27 -1.65
N GLU A 136 -4.70 18.54 -1.79
CA GLU A 136 -3.92 19.27 -0.79
C GLU A 136 -4.54 19.24 0.63
N PRO A 137 -5.88 19.35 0.82
CA PRO A 137 -6.47 19.19 2.15
C PRO A 137 -6.19 17.84 2.80
N ALA A 138 -6.14 16.75 2.01
CA ALA A 138 -5.80 15.42 2.52
C ALA A 138 -4.33 15.33 2.95
N ILE A 139 -3.41 15.94 2.21
CA ILE A 139 -2.00 16.04 2.60
C ILE A 139 -1.85 16.79 3.92
N GLN A 140 -2.53 17.93 4.07
CA GLN A 140 -2.51 18.73 5.31
C GLN A 140 -3.04 17.93 6.50
N ARG A 141 -4.14 17.18 6.31
CA ARG A 141 -4.67 16.29 7.34
C ARG A 141 -3.64 15.22 7.74
N ILE A 142 -2.99 14.56 6.78
CA ILE A 142 -1.96 13.54 7.04
C ILE A 142 -0.79 14.15 7.84
N ARG A 143 -0.31 15.33 7.46
CA ARG A 143 0.74 16.05 8.20
C ARG A 143 0.35 16.29 9.66
N GLY A 144 -0.92 16.53 9.93
CA GLY A 144 -1.42 16.87 11.25
C GLY A 144 -1.43 15.71 12.26
N TYR A 145 -1.56 14.45 11.80
CA TYR A 145 -1.67 13.30 12.72
C TYR A 145 -0.52 12.29 12.62
N ALA A 146 0.14 12.16 11.47
CA ALA A 146 1.08 11.07 11.24
C ALA A 146 2.39 11.22 12.02
N GLY A 147 2.78 12.44 12.38
CA GLY A 147 4.01 12.73 13.12
C GLY A 147 3.92 12.53 14.64
N ASP A 148 2.72 12.38 15.19
CA ASP A 148 2.49 12.21 16.65
C ASP A 148 1.42 11.13 16.88
N PRO A 149 1.78 9.85 16.73
CA PRO A 149 0.83 8.76 16.92
C PRO A 149 0.37 8.65 18.38
N ALA A 150 -0.94 8.56 18.58
CA ALA A 150 -1.53 8.41 19.90
C ALA A 150 -1.08 7.12 20.59
N ALA A 151 -0.95 7.17 21.94
CA ALA A 151 -0.64 6.03 22.78
C ALA A 151 -1.82 5.70 23.69
N PHE A 152 -2.05 4.40 23.93
CA PHE A 152 -3.18 3.84 24.65
C PHE A 152 -2.72 2.86 25.72
N ASP A 153 -3.47 2.71 26.80
CA ASP A 153 -3.13 1.76 27.86
C ASP A 153 -3.32 0.31 27.42
N THR A 154 -4.28 0.05 26.55
CA THR A 154 -4.63 -1.31 26.11
C THR A 154 -4.78 -1.43 24.60
N VAL A 155 -4.57 -2.66 24.08
CA VAL A 155 -4.83 -2.99 22.67
C VAL A 155 -6.31 -2.75 22.30
N GLY A 156 -7.23 -3.00 23.24
CA GLY A 156 -8.65 -2.78 23.00
C GLY A 156 -9.01 -1.29 22.80
N GLU A 157 -8.28 -0.37 23.46
CA GLU A 157 -8.43 1.08 23.22
C GLU A 157 -7.87 1.47 21.85
N LEU A 158 -6.71 0.93 21.48
CA LEU A 158 -6.14 1.12 20.15
C LEU A 158 -7.06 0.55 19.06
N GLU A 159 -7.73 -0.60 19.28
CA GLU A 159 -8.71 -1.14 18.34
C GLU A 159 -9.90 -0.20 18.16
N ARG A 160 -10.45 0.36 19.24
CA ARG A 160 -11.53 1.36 19.16
C ARG A 160 -11.12 2.59 18.37
N TYR A 161 -9.90 3.08 18.60
CA TYR A 161 -9.32 4.17 17.84
C TYR A 161 -9.19 3.81 16.36
N PHE A 162 -8.66 2.64 16.00
CA PHE A 162 -8.55 2.21 14.61
C PHE A 162 -9.91 2.05 13.92
N ARG A 163 -10.92 1.51 14.61
CA ARG A 163 -12.28 1.41 14.08
C ARG A 163 -12.87 2.78 13.73
N GLN A 164 -12.50 3.82 14.48
CA GLN A 164 -12.92 5.19 14.23
C GLN A 164 -12.13 5.82 13.08
N VAL A 165 -10.80 5.74 13.11
CA VAL A 165 -9.92 6.42 12.14
C VAL A 165 -9.99 5.75 10.77
N TYR A 166 -10.09 4.42 10.73
CA TYR A 166 -10.17 3.62 9.49
C TYR A 166 -11.59 3.21 9.10
N GLN A 167 -12.60 3.82 9.69
CA GLN A 167 -13.99 3.66 9.25
C GLN A 167 -14.18 3.85 7.73
N PRO A 168 -13.46 4.77 7.06
CA PRO A 168 -13.53 4.92 5.61
C PRO A 168 -13.05 3.71 4.79
N TYR A 169 -12.39 2.72 5.40
CA TYR A 169 -11.99 1.48 4.71
C TYR A 169 -13.18 0.62 4.26
N GLY A 170 -14.39 0.95 4.74
CA GLY A 170 -15.59 0.19 4.48
C GLY A 170 -15.85 -0.88 5.53
N TRP A 171 -16.68 -1.85 5.17
CA TRP A 171 -17.07 -2.91 6.10
C TRP A 171 -15.89 -3.85 6.42
N MET A 172 -15.72 -4.13 7.71
CA MET A 172 -14.78 -5.12 8.24
C MET A 172 -15.43 -5.90 9.38
N SER A 173 -15.23 -7.23 9.42
CA SER A 173 -15.65 -8.07 10.53
C SER A 173 -14.81 -7.79 11.78
N ASP A 174 -15.31 -8.20 12.96
CA ASP A 174 -14.56 -8.08 14.21
C ASP A 174 -13.22 -8.83 14.17
N ALA A 175 -13.17 -9.97 13.49
CA ALA A 175 -11.92 -10.72 13.31
C ALA A 175 -10.91 -9.95 12.45
N GLN A 176 -11.36 -9.26 11.40
CA GLN A 176 -10.51 -8.41 10.56
C GLN A 176 -10.01 -7.19 11.34
N TRP A 177 -10.88 -6.51 12.11
CA TRP A 177 -10.48 -5.41 12.99
C TRP A 177 -9.44 -5.85 14.02
N ARG A 178 -9.64 -7.03 14.65
CA ARG A 178 -8.69 -7.58 15.60
C ARG A 178 -7.34 -7.84 14.95
N ARG A 179 -7.30 -8.53 13.81
CA ARG A 179 -6.07 -8.82 13.07
C ARG A 179 -5.36 -7.54 12.64
N LEU A 180 -6.09 -6.55 12.08
CA LEU A 180 -5.55 -5.24 11.71
C LEU A 180 -4.88 -4.56 12.91
N THR A 181 -5.54 -4.58 14.07
CA THR A 181 -5.01 -3.97 15.30
C THR A 181 -3.75 -4.69 15.76
N GLU A 182 -3.79 -6.01 15.89
CA GLU A 182 -2.65 -6.80 16.37
C GLU A 182 -1.41 -6.63 15.48
N SER A 183 -1.59 -6.66 14.15
CA SER A 183 -0.50 -6.48 13.19
C SER A 183 0.03 -5.04 13.10
N SER A 184 -0.70 -4.08 13.65
CA SER A 184 -0.36 -2.65 13.61
C SER A 184 -0.07 -2.07 15.00
N THR A 185 0.18 -2.92 15.98
CA THR A 185 0.45 -2.53 17.37
C THR A 185 1.92 -2.62 17.69
N ARG A 186 2.48 -1.56 18.25
CA ARG A 186 3.79 -1.53 18.88
C ARG A 186 3.62 -1.19 20.37
N ARG A 187 4.34 -1.92 21.23
CA ARG A 187 4.37 -1.63 22.66
C ARG A 187 5.49 -0.65 22.99
N LEU A 188 5.18 0.38 23.75
CA LEU A 188 6.13 1.38 24.23
C LEU A 188 6.86 0.88 25.49
N PRO A 189 8.02 1.48 25.86
CA PRO A 189 8.77 1.09 27.06
C PRO A 189 7.98 1.25 28.37
N ASP A 190 7.01 2.16 28.43
CA ASP A 190 6.13 2.36 29.57
C ASP A 190 4.94 1.37 29.64
N GLY A 191 4.88 0.43 28.68
CA GLY A 191 3.86 -0.62 28.59
C GLY A 191 2.63 -0.26 27.77
N ARG A 192 2.44 1.01 27.41
CA ARG A 192 1.36 1.45 26.52
C ARG A 192 1.55 0.91 25.10
N VAL A 193 0.52 1.00 24.28
CA VAL A 193 0.53 0.60 22.87
C VAL A 193 0.28 1.80 21.97
N THR A 194 0.86 1.75 20.78
CA THR A 194 0.75 2.80 19.76
C THR A 194 0.73 2.16 18.37
N PRO A 195 0.26 2.85 17.32
CA PRO A 195 0.41 2.36 15.94
C PRO A 195 1.86 2.00 15.60
N HIS A 196 2.04 0.91 14.83
CA HIS A 196 3.36 0.34 14.54
C HIS A 196 3.99 0.98 13.30
N TYR A 197 4.35 2.25 13.40
CA TYR A 197 5.15 2.96 12.39
C TYR A 197 6.09 3.98 13.04
N ASP A 198 7.14 4.36 12.31
CA ASP A 198 8.04 5.43 12.68
C ASP A 198 7.37 6.79 12.41
N PRO A 199 7.14 7.65 13.44
CA PRO A 199 6.56 8.97 13.23
C PRO A 199 7.38 9.86 12.28
N ALA A 200 8.70 9.63 12.19
CA ALA A 200 9.56 10.39 11.29
C ALA A 200 9.19 10.22 9.80
N MET A 201 8.37 9.22 9.45
CA MET A 201 7.88 9.06 8.07
C MET A 201 7.10 10.27 7.55
N VAL A 202 6.51 11.09 8.42
CA VAL A 202 5.79 12.30 8.02
C VAL A 202 6.69 13.33 7.36
N ARG A 203 8.00 13.26 7.62
CA ARG A 203 9.01 14.18 7.07
C ARG A 203 9.04 14.18 5.55
N GLN A 204 8.63 13.07 4.90
CA GLN A 204 8.52 13.00 3.44
C GLN A 204 7.68 14.14 2.85
N PHE A 205 6.61 14.57 3.52
CA PHE A 205 5.74 15.64 3.04
C PHE A 205 6.33 17.05 3.19
N PHE A 206 7.42 17.19 3.94
CA PHE A 206 8.11 18.46 4.14
C PHE A 206 9.41 18.51 3.33
N VAL A 207 10.15 17.42 3.29
CA VAL A 207 11.45 17.33 2.61
C VAL A 207 11.27 17.03 1.11
N HIS A 208 10.24 16.25 0.77
CA HIS A 208 9.91 15.86 -0.61
C HIS A 208 8.47 16.24 -0.98
N PRO A 209 8.12 17.56 -0.99
CA PRO A 209 6.74 18.02 -1.14
C PRO A 209 6.10 17.68 -2.48
N ASP A 210 6.91 17.38 -3.49
CA ASP A 210 6.45 17.03 -4.84
C ASP A 210 6.35 15.53 -5.09
N ASP A 211 6.59 14.72 -4.08
CA ASP A 211 6.58 13.23 -4.21
C ASP A 211 5.24 12.69 -4.76
N TYR A 212 4.15 13.35 -4.46
CA TYR A 212 2.82 12.94 -4.93
C TYR A 212 2.29 13.78 -6.10
N LYS A 213 3.17 14.45 -6.85
CA LYS A 213 2.86 15.14 -8.12
C LYS A 213 3.49 14.37 -9.27
N ARG A 214 2.75 13.42 -9.86
CA ARG A 214 3.27 12.38 -10.77
C ARG A 214 2.54 12.32 -12.13
N TRP A 215 1.99 13.45 -12.59
CA TRP A 215 1.33 13.48 -13.89
C TRP A 215 2.27 13.19 -15.06
N THR A 216 3.55 13.59 -14.98
CA THR A 216 4.56 13.30 -16.00
C THR A 216 4.82 11.80 -16.10
N GLU A 217 5.00 11.13 -14.95
CA GLU A 217 5.20 9.68 -14.88
C GLU A 217 3.94 8.95 -15.33
N TRP A 218 2.75 9.41 -14.90
CA TRP A 218 1.47 8.87 -15.32
C TRP A 218 1.32 8.87 -16.85
N ASP A 219 1.56 10.01 -17.49
CA ASP A 219 1.44 10.15 -18.95
C ASP A 219 2.45 9.27 -19.72
N SER A 220 3.54 8.85 -19.08
CA SER A 220 4.56 7.96 -19.66
C SER A 220 4.23 6.45 -19.54
N LEU A 221 3.20 6.09 -18.76
CA LEU A 221 2.81 4.69 -18.58
C LEU A 221 2.17 4.13 -19.84
N SER A 222 2.55 2.89 -20.18
CA SER A 222 1.99 2.15 -21.33
C SER A 222 1.41 0.78 -20.98
N LEU A 223 1.38 0.44 -19.67
CA LEU A 223 0.83 -0.82 -19.18
C LEU A 223 -0.66 -0.65 -18.77
N PRO A 224 -1.44 -1.74 -18.71
CA PRO A 224 -2.81 -1.67 -18.20
C PRO A 224 -2.84 -1.22 -16.72
N VAL A 225 -3.74 -0.28 -16.41
CA VAL A 225 -3.94 0.26 -15.06
C VAL A 225 -5.42 0.14 -14.67
N LEU A 226 -5.66 -0.41 -13.48
CA LEU A 226 -6.94 -0.36 -12.77
C LEU A 226 -6.80 0.61 -11.59
N CYS A 227 -7.75 1.51 -11.46
CA CYS A 227 -7.88 2.37 -10.28
C CYS A 227 -9.19 2.04 -9.56
N LEU A 228 -9.09 1.61 -8.30
CA LEU A 228 -10.23 1.49 -7.39
C LEU A 228 -10.33 2.79 -6.61
N ARG A 229 -11.45 3.51 -6.75
CA ARG A 229 -11.69 4.76 -6.03
C ARG A 229 -12.79 4.55 -5.00
N GLY A 230 -12.51 4.86 -3.72
CA GLY A 230 -13.58 4.92 -2.71
C GLY A 230 -14.59 6.02 -3.07
N GLU A 231 -15.88 5.69 -3.01
CA GLU A 231 -16.97 6.62 -3.36
C GLU A 231 -16.86 7.95 -2.60
N ALA A 232 -16.54 7.87 -1.30
CA ALA A 232 -16.36 9.02 -0.41
C ALA A 232 -14.88 9.42 -0.22
N SER A 233 -13.99 9.03 -1.15
CA SER A 233 -12.57 9.40 -1.04
C SER A 233 -12.37 10.91 -1.11
N ASP A 234 -11.66 11.44 -0.12
CA ASP A 234 -11.23 12.83 -0.04
C ASP A 234 -9.76 13.02 -0.49
N LEU A 235 -9.09 11.92 -0.83
CA LEU A 235 -7.69 11.93 -1.28
C LEU A 235 -7.58 11.83 -2.80
N LEU A 236 -8.26 10.86 -3.42
CA LEU A 236 -8.42 10.76 -4.87
C LEU A 236 -9.74 11.39 -5.28
N LEU A 237 -9.70 12.63 -5.76
CA LEU A 237 -10.90 13.37 -6.15
C LEU A 237 -11.52 12.82 -7.44
N PRO A 238 -12.84 12.99 -7.64
CA PRO A 238 -13.52 12.50 -8.84
C PRO A 238 -12.93 13.05 -10.15
N GLU A 239 -12.55 14.34 -10.17
CA GLU A 239 -11.95 14.99 -11.33
C GLU A 239 -10.56 14.43 -11.68
N THR A 240 -9.75 14.07 -10.68
CA THR A 240 -8.46 13.39 -10.88
C THR A 240 -8.70 11.99 -11.45
N ALA A 241 -9.65 11.24 -10.91
CA ALA A 241 -10.00 9.91 -11.39
C ALA A 241 -10.52 9.96 -12.84
N GLU A 242 -11.30 10.98 -13.20
CA GLU A 242 -11.78 11.16 -14.58
C GLU A 242 -10.64 11.52 -15.53
N ALA A 243 -9.70 12.37 -15.10
CA ALA A 243 -8.49 12.66 -15.87
C ALA A 243 -7.65 11.39 -16.12
N MET A 244 -7.59 10.46 -15.14
CA MET A 244 -6.91 9.17 -15.30
C MET A 244 -7.53 8.27 -16.36
N ARG A 245 -8.84 8.39 -16.66
CA ARG A 245 -9.52 7.63 -17.71
C ARG A 245 -9.10 8.06 -19.12
N VAL A 246 -8.68 9.31 -19.29
CA VAL A 246 -8.45 9.91 -20.61
C VAL A 246 -6.98 10.24 -20.89
N ARG A 247 -6.13 10.23 -19.86
CA ARG A 247 -4.70 10.54 -19.95
C ARG A 247 -3.83 9.32 -19.71
N GLY A 248 -2.60 9.35 -20.25
CA GLY A 248 -1.59 8.32 -20.03
C GLY A 248 -2.09 6.93 -20.41
N PRO A 249 -2.07 5.96 -19.48
CA PRO A 249 -2.48 4.58 -19.76
C PRO A 249 -3.99 4.43 -19.93
N ARG A 250 -4.79 5.48 -19.70
CA ARG A 250 -6.26 5.46 -19.74
C ARG A 250 -6.82 4.39 -18.82
N ALA A 251 -6.63 4.57 -17.52
CA ALA A 251 -7.00 3.58 -16.52
C ALA A 251 -8.48 3.18 -16.56
N GLU A 252 -8.74 1.88 -16.34
CA GLU A 252 -10.06 1.44 -15.88
C GLU A 252 -10.27 1.99 -14.48
N VAL A 253 -11.31 2.79 -14.24
CA VAL A 253 -11.62 3.32 -12.90
C VAL A 253 -12.94 2.73 -12.42
N VAL A 254 -12.89 2.07 -11.26
CA VAL A 254 -14.05 1.49 -10.57
C VAL A 254 -14.27 2.23 -9.27
N THR A 255 -15.47 2.78 -9.09
CA THR A 255 -15.87 3.40 -7.83
C THR A 255 -16.39 2.31 -6.88
N VAL A 256 -15.81 2.26 -5.68
CA VAL A 256 -16.17 1.30 -4.62
C VAL A 256 -17.13 1.98 -3.66
N ALA A 257 -18.39 1.52 -3.68
CA ALA A 257 -19.43 2.07 -2.83
C ALA A 257 -19.17 1.81 -1.34
N GLY A 258 -19.61 2.74 -0.49
CA GLY A 258 -19.50 2.62 0.97
C GLY A 258 -18.08 2.73 1.52
N CYS A 259 -17.10 3.09 0.69
CA CYS A 259 -15.71 3.30 1.08
C CYS A 259 -15.27 4.75 0.82
N GLY A 260 -14.36 5.21 1.67
CA GLY A 260 -13.56 6.41 1.45
C GLY A 260 -12.10 6.02 1.16
N HIS A 261 -11.15 6.76 1.74
CA HIS A 261 -9.72 6.45 1.58
C HIS A 261 -9.24 5.49 2.68
N ALA A 262 -8.92 4.28 2.30
CA ALA A 262 -9.03 3.58 1.03
C ALA A 262 -9.80 2.27 1.23
N PRO A 263 -10.47 1.71 0.18
CA PRO A 263 -11.10 0.40 0.29
C PRO A 263 -10.16 -0.65 0.87
N ALA A 264 -10.63 -1.43 1.86
CA ALA A 264 -9.77 -2.40 2.58
C ALA A 264 -9.35 -3.62 1.74
N LEU A 265 -9.93 -3.82 0.56
CA LEU A 265 -9.70 -4.99 -0.31
C LEU A 265 -9.89 -6.33 0.43
N ASN A 266 -10.96 -6.44 1.24
CA ASN A 266 -11.19 -7.52 2.19
C ASN A 266 -12.51 -8.28 1.99
N VAL A 267 -13.22 -8.01 0.90
CA VAL A 267 -14.51 -8.62 0.58
C VAL A 267 -14.50 -9.25 -0.82
N PRO A 268 -15.36 -10.27 -1.09
CA PRO A 268 -15.36 -11.00 -2.36
C PRO A 268 -15.50 -10.11 -3.60
N GLU A 269 -16.26 -9.03 -3.52
CA GLU A 269 -16.49 -8.09 -4.61
C GLU A 269 -15.18 -7.39 -5.01
N HIS A 270 -14.38 -6.96 -4.03
CA HIS A 270 -13.08 -6.34 -4.29
C HIS A 270 -12.09 -7.34 -4.88
N PHE A 271 -12.09 -8.58 -4.35
CA PHE A 271 -11.24 -9.65 -4.88
C PHE A 271 -11.53 -9.94 -6.35
N ALA A 272 -12.83 -10.06 -6.69
CA ALA A 272 -13.26 -10.36 -8.05
C ALA A 272 -12.83 -9.28 -9.06
N ILE A 273 -12.89 -8.00 -8.69
CA ILE A 273 -12.45 -6.89 -9.54
C ILE A 273 -10.94 -7.00 -9.80
N VAL A 274 -10.15 -7.13 -8.73
CA VAL A 274 -8.68 -7.21 -8.82
C VAL A 274 -8.26 -8.46 -9.61
N GLU A 275 -8.80 -9.64 -9.26
CA GLU A 275 -8.44 -10.90 -9.91
C GLU A 275 -8.79 -10.89 -11.41
N ARG A 276 -9.98 -10.42 -11.80
CA ARG A 276 -10.38 -10.27 -13.19
C ARG A 276 -9.38 -9.40 -13.96
N PHE A 277 -9.01 -8.25 -13.40
CA PHE A 277 -8.06 -7.34 -14.03
C PHE A 277 -6.67 -7.97 -14.16
N LEU A 278 -6.14 -8.61 -13.10
CA LEU A 278 -4.84 -9.30 -13.15
C LEU A 278 -4.84 -10.44 -14.17
N ALA A 279 -5.97 -11.11 -14.36
CA ALA A 279 -6.14 -12.18 -15.37
C ALA A 279 -6.24 -11.66 -16.81
N GLY A 280 -6.37 -10.35 -17.04
CA GLY A 280 -6.52 -9.76 -18.38
C GLY A 280 -7.90 -9.94 -18.99
N ARG A 281 -8.93 -10.01 -18.16
CA ARG A 281 -10.32 -10.24 -18.57
C ARG A 281 -11.18 -9.01 -18.31
#